data_2c4c70528cce204183e245d24404e6a3
#
_entry.id   2c4c70528cce204183e245d24404e6a3
#
_cell.length_a   1.000
_cell.length_b   1.000
_cell.length_c   1.000
_cell.angle_alpha   90.00
_cell.angle_beta   90.00
_cell.angle_gamma   90.00
#
_symmetry.space_group_name_H-M   'P 1'
#
loop_
_entity.id
_entity.type
_entity.pdbx_description
1 polymer ?
#
loop_
_entity_poly.entity_id
_entity_poly.type
_entity_poly.pdbx_seq_one_letter_code
_entity_poly.pdbx_strand_id
1 'polypeptide(L)'
;MRRDFDRRQKANAVRKKVEYSKRLNENRIRVLQAREDAVQALLRDAQASLLSLSLNTAEYSRLMLSLIVEGMHKLGESPALIRCREIDVPLVESLMPQVEAAYRAAHGREAPNVRLDTANPLPPPPRNAEEQSSGERVFCSGGVIVTSSDGSIECTNTLDDRLRIAYMGNLPALRGMFDT
;
A
#
# COMPACT_ATOMS: atom_id res chain seq x y z
N MET A 1 30.96 -60.59 -6.22
CA MET A 1 29.93 -60.31 -7.26
C MET A 1 28.53 -60.08 -6.71
N ARG A 2 27.90 -60.99 -5.94
CA ARG A 2 26.50 -60.77 -5.44
C ARG A 2 26.40 -59.59 -4.48
N ARG A 3 27.32 -59.44 -3.53
CA ARG A 3 27.35 -58.29 -2.57
C ARG A 3 27.53 -56.91 -3.24
N ASP A 4 28.30 -56.84 -4.32
CA ASP A 4 28.52 -55.60 -5.06
C ASP A 4 27.29 -55.21 -5.89
N PHE A 5 26.59 -56.19 -6.43
CA PHE A 5 25.32 -55.99 -7.13
C PHE A 5 24.27 -55.44 -6.16
N ASP A 6 24.08 -56.05 -4.99
CA ASP A 6 23.13 -55.61 -3.96
C ASP A 6 23.45 -54.20 -3.45
N ARG A 7 24.74 -53.87 -3.29
CA ARG A 7 25.18 -52.53 -2.90
C ARG A 7 24.84 -51.48 -3.95
N ARG A 8 25.09 -51.78 -5.24
CA ARG A 8 24.72 -50.89 -6.36
C ARG A 8 23.21 -50.73 -6.49
N GLN A 9 22.44 -51.78 -6.32
CA GLN A 9 21.00 -51.73 -6.37
C GLN A 9 20.42 -50.84 -5.23
N LYS A 10 20.91 -50.99 -3.99
CA LYS A 10 20.55 -50.12 -2.86
C LYS A 10 20.93 -48.67 -3.13
N ALA A 11 22.14 -48.41 -3.62
CA ALA A 11 22.60 -47.07 -3.96
C ALA A 11 21.71 -46.40 -5.04
N ASN A 12 21.35 -47.15 -6.08
CA ASN A 12 20.44 -46.69 -7.14
C ASN A 12 19.04 -46.38 -6.59
N ALA A 13 18.52 -47.22 -5.68
CA ALA A 13 17.22 -46.97 -5.05
C ALA A 13 17.22 -45.70 -4.20
N VAL A 14 18.28 -45.48 -3.44
CA VAL A 14 18.46 -44.22 -2.63
C VAL A 14 18.58 -43.04 -3.58
N ARG A 15 19.38 -43.10 -4.62
CA ARG A 15 19.54 -42.05 -5.64
C ARG A 15 18.21 -41.66 -6.27
N LYS A 16 17.40 -42.66 -6.69
CA LYS A 16 16.06 -42.41 -7.24
C LYS A 16 15.13 -41.68 -6.24
N LYS A 17 15.15 -42.09 -4.97
CA LYS A 17 14.36 -41.42 -3.92
C LYS A 17 14.77 -39.97 -3.72
N VAL A 18 16.09 -39.71 -3.66
CA VAL A 18 16.64 -38.36 -3.53
C VAL A 18 16.26 -37.50 -4.73
N GLU A 19 16.40 -38.04 -5.95
CA GLU A 19 16.03 -37.32 -7.18
C GLU A 19 14.53 -37.01 -7.24
N TYR A 20 13.69 -37.97 -6.87
CA TYR A 20 12.23 -37.75 -6.77
C TYR A 20 11.89 -36.67 -5.75
N SER A 21 12.48 -36.74 -4.56
CA SER A 21 12.27 -35.74 -3.50
C SER A 21 12.71 -34.34 -3.93
N LYS A 22 13.85 -34.25 -4.65
CA LYS A 22 14.35 -32.99 -5.20
C LYS A 22 13.37 -32.39 -6.20
N ARG A 23 12.89 -33.19 -7.18
CA ARG A 23 11.89 -32.74 -8.17
C ARG A 23 10.58 -32.31 -7.52
N LEU A 24 10.12 -33.00 -6.49
CA LEU A 24 8.92 -32.65 -5.77
C LEU A 24 9.08 -31.30 -5.09
N ASN A 25 10.23 -31.06 -4.43
CA ASN A 25 10.52 -29.80 -3.77
C ASN A 25 10.65 -28.64 -4.77
N GLU A 26 11.34 -28.86 -5.90
CA GLU A 26 11.44 -27.88 -6.98
C GLU A 26 10.06 -27.48 -7.52
N ASN A 27 9.17 -28.44 -7.71
CA ASN A 27 7.81 -28.17 -8.16
C ASN A 27 7.00 -27.37 -7.11
N ARG A 28 7.13 -27.70 -5.82
CA ARG A 28 6.50 -26.94 -4.73
C ARG A 28 6.98 -25.50 -4.72
N ILE A 29 8.28 -25.28 -4.84
CA ILE A 29 8.85 -23.91 -4.90
C ILE A 29 8.31 -23.14 -6.10
N ARG A 30 8.23 -23.77 -7.28
CA ARG A 30 7.67 -23.12 -8.48
C ARG A 30 6.21 -22.71 -8.29
N VAL A 31 5.40 -23.57 -7.68
CA VAL A 31 4.00 -23.22 -7.37
C VAL A 31 3.91 -22.05 -6.39
N LEU A 32 4.72 -22.05 -5.32
CA LEU A 32 4.76 -20.95 -4.37
C LEU A 32 5.20 -19.63 -5.01
N GLN A 33 6.22 -19.68 -5.87
CA GLN A 33 6.67 -18.51 -6.63
C GLN A 33 5.57 -17.97 -7.55
N ALA A 34 4.92 -18.85 -8.31
CA ALA A 34 3.83 -18.42 -9.21
C ALA A 34 2.66 -17.78 -8.45
N ARG A 35 2.33 -18.28 -7.26
CA ARG A 35 1.30 -17.68 -6.40
C ARG A 35 1.72 -16.30 -5.89
N GLU A 36 2.94 -16.16 -5.41
CA GLU A 36 3.47 -14.88 -4.96
C GLU A 36 3.53 -13.87 -6.11
N ASP A 37 3.98 -14.29 -7.30
CA ASP A 37 4.01 -13.44 -8.49
C ASP A 37 2.61 -12.94 -8.87
N ALA A 38 1.58 -13.78 -8.74
CA ALA A 38 0.20 -13.40 -9.01
C ALA A 38 -0.32 -12.36 -8.00
N VAL A 39 -0.01 -12.52 -6.71
CA VAL A 39 -0.38 -11.56 -5.67
C VAL A 39 0.35 -10.22 -5.88
N GLN A 40 1.64 -10.28 -6.25
CA GLN A 40 2.41 -9.06 -6.55
C GLN A 40 1.92 -8.36 -7.84
N ALA A 41 1.45 -9.11 -8.83
CA ALA A 41 0.84 -8.53 -10.01
C ALA A 41 -0.44 -7.77 -9.66
N LEU A 42 -1.31 -8.34 -8.82
CA LEU A 42 -2.52 -7.69 -8.33
C LEU A 42 -2.21 -6.38 -7.58
N LEU A 43 -1.16 -6.38 -6.74
CA LEU A 43 -0.73 -5.18 -6.03
C LEU A 43 -0.28 -4.08 -7.01
N ARG A 44 0.51 -4.44 -8.04
CA ARG A 44 0.93 -3.49 -9.08
C ARG A 44 -0.25 -2.91 -9.85
N ASP A 45 -1.25 -3.72 -10.19
CA ASP A 45 -2.45 -3.27 -10.88
C ASP A 45 -3.26 -2.29 -10.00
N ALA A 46 -3.36 -2.57 -8.70
CA ALA A 46 -3.98 -1.67 -7.74
C ALA A 46 -3.22 -0.34 -7.64
N GLN A 47 -1.89 -0.36 -7.58
CA GLN A 47 -1.05 0.84 -7.58
C GLN A 47 -1.25 1.68 -8.86
N ALA A 48 -1.29 1.04 -10.02
CA ALA A 48 -1.56 1.72 -11.30
C ALA A 48 -2.97 2.38 -11.30
N SER A 49 -3.95 1.71 -10.70
CA SER A 49 -5.30 2.25 -10.56
C SER A 49 -5.35 3.49 -9.65
N LEU A 50 -4.56 3.52 -8.58
CA LEU A 50 -4.44 4.71 -7.71
C LEU A 50 -3.84 5.91 -8.45
N LEU A 51 -2.86 5.69 -9.33
CA LEU A 51 -2.32 6.77 -10.15
C LEU A 51 -3.38 7.35 -11.09
N SER A 52 -4.20 6.51 -11.71
CA SER A 52 -5.28 6.96 -12.59
C SER A 52 -6.35 7.77 -11.83
N LEU A 53 -6.63 7.40 -10.57
CA LEU A 53 -7.57 8.11 -9.71
C LEU A 53 -7.10 9.54 -9.42
N SER A 54 -5.81 9.75 -9.19
CA SER A 54 -5.25 11.08 -8.95
C SER A 54 -5.33 12.02 -10.16
N LEU A 55 -5.54 11.49 -11.36
CA LEU A 55 -5.75 12.27 -12.59
C LEU A 55 -7.20 12.76 -12.77
N ASN A 56 -8.17 12.08 -12.12
CA ASN A 56 -9.56 12.50 -12.17
C ASN A 56 -9.85 13.56 -11.09
N THR A 57 -9.69 14.81 -11.44
CA THR A 57 -9.78 15.95 -10.51
C THR A 57 -11.07 15.98 -9.68
N ALA A 58 -12.23 15.63 -10.28
CA ALA A 58 -13.51 15.71 -9.58
C ALA A 58 -13.68 14.61 -8.52
N GLU A 59 -13.28 13.39 -8.81
CA GLU A 59 -13.30 12.28 -7.86
C GLU A 59 -12.21 12.45 -6.82
N TYR A 60 -11.02 12.86 -7.25
CA TYR A 60 -9.90 13.08 -6.38
C TYR A 60 -10.16 14.19 -5.34
N SER A 61 -10.82 15.29 -5.73
CA SER A 61 -11.17 16.37 -4.79
C SER A 61 -12.14 15.91 -3.70
N ARG A 62 -13.15 15.11 -4.05
CA ARG A 62 -14.09 14.52 -3.07
C ARG A 62 -13.36 13.57 -2.12
N LEU A 63 -12.48 12.75 -2.66
CA LEU A 63 -11.67 11.82 -1.88
C LEU A 63 -10.76 12.59 -0.91
N MET A 64 -10.04 13.61 -1.39
CA MET A 64 -9.16 14.45 -0.57
C MET A 64 -9.90 15.09 0.60
N LEU A 65 -11.09 15.63 0.35
CA LEU A 65 -11.95 16.17 1.41
C LEU A 65 -12.25 15.11 2.49
N SER A 66 -12.64 13.92 2.07
CA SER A 66 -12.94 12.82 2.99
C SER A 66 -11.70 12.38 3.79
N LEU A 67 -10.53 12.31 3.14
CA LEU A 67 -9.27 11.93 3.78
C LEU A 67 -8.82 12.97 4.83
N ILE A 68 -9.00 14.24 4.53
CA ILE A 68 -8.69 15.33 5.47
C ILE A 68 -9.61 15.22 6.70
N VAL A 69 -10.92 15.11 6.48
CA VAL A 69 -11.91 15.01 7.57
C VAL A 69 -11.64 13.78 8.46
N GLU A 70 -11.36 12.64 7.85
CA GLU A 70 -11.02 11.41 8.58
C GLU A 70 -9.72 11.56 9.37
N GLY A 71 -8.68 12.15 8.76
CA GLY A 71 -7.39 12.38 9.41
C GLY A 71 -7.52 13.31 10.61
N MET A 72 -8.26 14.41 10.46
CA MET A 72 -8.55 15.35 11.56
C MET A 72 -9.32 14.68 12.71
N HIS A 73 -10.31 13.84 12.36
CA HIS A 73 -11.09 13.13 13.37
C HIS A 73 -10.23 12.14 14.18
N LYS A 74 -9.34 11.43 13.48
CA LYS A 74 -8.43 10.46 14.12
C LYS A 74 -7.35 11.15 14.95
N LEU A 75 -6.83 12.29 14.48
CA LEU A 75 -5.85 13.06 15.24
C LEU A 75 -6.45 13.58 16.54
N GLY A 76 -7.67 14.13 16.49
CA GLY A 76 -8.41 14.64 17.65
C GLY A 76 -7.79 15.86 18.35
N GLU A 77 -6.74 16.46 17.77
CA GLU A 77 -6.01 17.59 18.32
C GLU A 77 -6.22 18.87 17.51
N SER A 78 -5.98 20.01 18.15
CA SER A 78 -6.05 21.36 17.56
C SER A 78 -4.92 22.22 18.12
N PRO A 79 -4.19 22.98 17.30
CA PRO A 79 -4.30 23.06 15.83
C PRO A 79 -3.66 21.85 15.12
N ALA A 80 -4.19 21.52 13.96
CA ALA A 80 -3.69 20.46 13.10
C ALA A 80 -3.02 21.05 11.86
N LEU A 81 -1.97 20.38 11.38
CA LEU A 81 -1.28 20.73 10.14
C LEU A 81 -1.57 19.65 9.07
N ILE A 82 -1.92 20.08 7.86
CA ILE A 82 -2.12 19.19 6.72
C ILE A 82 -0.89 19.27 5.83
N ARG A 83 -0.32 18.12 5.51
CA ARG A 83 0.75 17.95 4.52
C ARG A 83 0.19 17.22 3.32
N CYS A 84 0.43 17.74 2.14
CA CYS A 84 0.07 17.14 0.86
C CYS A 84 1.22 17.24 -0.14
N ARG A 85 1.05 16.65 -1.32
CA ARG A 85 2.03 16.82 -2.39
C ARG A 85 2.01 18.27 -2.87
N GLU A 86 3.13 18.74 -3.35
CA GLU A 86 3.25 20.12 -3.88
C GLU A 86 2.23 20.40 -4.98
N ILE A 87 1.97 19.43 -5.85
CA ILE A 87 0.97 19.54 -6.94
C ILE A 87 -0.49 19.62 -6.43
N ASP A 88 -0.77 19.12 -5.23
CA ASP A 88 -2.11 19.08 -4.64
C ASP A 88 -2.39 20.32 -3.77
N VAL A 89 -1.40 21.17 -3.49
CA VAL A 89 -1.55 22.37 -2.66
C VAL A 89 -2.71 23.26 -3.14
N PRO A 90 -2.82 23.64 -4.42
CA PRO A 90 -3.92 24.49 -4.88
C PRO A 90 -5.30 23.82 -4.70
N LEU A 91 -5.35 22.50 -4.87
CA LEU A 91 -6.58 21.74 -4.65
C LEU A 91 -6.99 21.77 -3.18
N VAL A 92 -6.06 21.46 -2.26
CA VAL A 92 -6.31 21.44 -0.82
C VAL A 92 -6.72 22.83 -0.32
N GLU A 93 -6.07 23.91 -0.77
CA GLU A 93 -6.46 25.27 -0.44
C GLU A 93 -7.90 25.59 -0.85
N SER A 94 -8.32 25.13 -2.04
CA SER A 94 -9.70 25.31 -2.51
C SER A 94 -10.73 24.52 -1.69
N LEU A 95 -10.32 23.41 -1.06
CA LEU A 95 -11.16 22.57 -0.21
C LEU A 95 -11.25 23.04 1.23
N MET A 96 -10.31 23.84 1.73
CA MET A 96 -10.27 24.28 3.13
C MET A 96 -11.59 24.87 3.63
N PRO A 97 -12.32 25.74 2.90
CA PRO A 97 -13.61 26.24 3.34
C PRO A 97 -14.69 25.15 3.51
N GLN A 98 -14.56 24.05 2.77
CA GLN A 98 -15.51 22.94 2.83
C GLN A 98 -15.18 21.95 3.94
N VAL A 99 -13.92 21.90 4.40
CA VAL A 99 -13.45 20.96 5.43
C VAL A 99 -14.21 21.15 6.74
N GLU A 100 -14.39 22.40 7.19
CA GLU A 100 -15.11 22.69 8.43
C GLU A 100 -16.58 22.24 8.36
N ALA A 101 -17.25 22.54 7.26
CA ALA A 101 -18.63 22.15 7.05
C ALA A 101 -18.78 20.62 6.98
N ALA A 102 -17.89 19.95 6.26
CA ALA A 102 -17.87 18.50 6.11
C ALA A 102 -17.56 17.81 7.45
N TYR A 103 -16.60 18.32 8.21
CA TYR A 103 -16.27 17.78 9.54
C TYR A 103 -17.45 17.90 10.51
N ARG A 104 -18.09 19.08 10.56
CA ARG A 104 -19.27 19.30 11.39
C ARG A 104 -20.43 18.39 10.99
N ALA A 105 -20.66 18.22 9.69
CA ALA A 105 -21.70 17.33 9.18
C ALA A 105 -21.44 15.85 9.53
N ALA A 106 -20.17 15.41 9.45
CA ALA A 106 -19.80 14.03 9.71
C ALA A 106 -19.76 13.67 11.21
N HIS A 107 -19.32 14.60 12.05
CA HIS A 107 -18.99 14.29 13.46
C HIS A 107 -19.81 15.08 14.49
N GLY A 108 -20.63 16.06 14.06
CA GLY A 108 -21.47 16.86 14.97
C GLY A 108 -20.69 17.75 15.95
N ARG A 109 -19.42 18.01 15.68
CA ARG A 109 -18.50 18.82 16.51
C ARG A 109 -17.90 19.93 15.68
N GLU A 110 -17.39 20.96 16.35
CA GLU A 110 -16.60 21.99 15.68
C GLU A 110 -15.31 21.40 15.11
N ALA A 111 -14.96 21.85 13.91
CA ALA A 111 -13.73 21.41 13.29
C ALA A 111 -12.52 21.99 14.05
N PRO A 112 -11.45 21.20 14.26
CA PRO A 112 -10.21 21.72 14.78
C PRO A 112 -9.66 22.79 13.84
N ASN A 113 -8.89 23.74 14.38
CA ASN A 113 -8.19 24.73 13.55
C ASN A 113 -7.14 23.99 12.71
N VAL A 114 -7.21 24.16 11.39
CA VAL A 114 -6.36 23.44 10.43
C VAL A 114 -5.55 24.43 9.61
N ARG A 115 -4.28 24.15 9.43
CA ARG A 115 -3.35 24.90 8.58
C ARG A 115 -2.68 23.97 7.58
N LEU A 116 -2.41 24.50 6.39
CA LEU A 116 -1.62 23.79 5.39
C LEU A 116 -0.13 24.01 5.67
N ASP A 117 0.63 22.92 5.77
CA ASP A 117 2.09 22.95 5.86
C ASP A 117 2.70 22.82 4.46
N THR A 118 3.09 23.94 3.88
CA THR A 118 3.76 24.00 2.58
C THR A 118 5.27 23.87 2.69
N ALA A 119 5.83 23.91 3.91
CA ALA A 119 7.29 23.81 4.11
C ALA A 119 7.77 22.36 3.99
N ASN A 120 6.92 21.38 4.31
CA ASN A 120 7.26 19.95 4.30
C ASN A 120 6.29 19.18 3.39
N PRO A 121 6.36 19.36 2.06
CA PRO A 121 5.47 18.67 1.14
C PRO A 121 5.74 17.16 1.11
N LEU A 122 4.73 16.39 0.75
CA LEU A 122 4.88 14.97 0.49
C LEU A 122 5.69 14.74 -0.80
N PRO A 123 6.32 13.57 -0.93
CA PRO A 123 7.07 13.20 -2.14
C PRO A 123 6.24 13.35 -3.41
N PRO A 124 6.88 13.61 -4.55
CA PRO A 124 6.19 13.73 -5.83
C PRO A 124 5.56 12.39 -6.26
N PRO A 125 4.56 12.42 -7.16
CA PRO A 125 3.97 11.20 -7.69
C PRO A 125 4.98 10.41 -8.53
N PRO A 126 4.90 9.07 -8.53
CA PRO A 126 5.69 8.25 -9.43
C PRO A 126 5.20 8.49 -10.87
N ARG A 127 6.12 8.44 -11.83
CA ARG A 127 5.79 8.59 -13.26
C ARG A 127 5.11 7.35 -13.82
N ASN A 128 5.51 6.17 -13.32
CA ASN A 128 5.02 4.87 -13.73
C ASN A 128 4.87 3.95 -12.52
N ALA A 129 4.04 2.91 -12.62
CA ALA A 129 3.90 1.87 -11.59
C ALA A 129 5.21 1.11 -11.33
N GLU A 130 6.09 1.03 -12.32
CA GLU A 130 7.42 0.40 -12.20
C GLU A 130 8.34 1.23 -11.30
N GLU A 131 8.32 2.55 -11.43
CA GLU A 131 9.11 3.47 -10.61
C GLU A 131 8.67 3.40 -9.14
N GLN A 132 7.37 3.27 -8.90
CA GLN A 132 6.81 3.07 -7.55
C GLN A 132 7.28 1.76 -6.91
N SER A 133 7.46 0.70 -7.72
CA SER A 133 7.86 -0.63 -7.25
C SER A 133 9.38 -0.77 -7.06
N SER A 134 10.19 0.12 -7.65
CA SER A 134 11.67 0.02 -7.64
C SER A 134 12.30 0.23 -6.26
N GLY A 135 11.61 0.89 -5.34
CA GLY A 135 12.10 1.16 -3.98
C GLY A 135 13.30 2.13 -3.90
N GLU A 136 13.80 2.64 -5.02
CA GLU A 136 14.96 3.55 -5.06
C GLU A 136 14.62 4.97 -4.60
N ARG A 137 13.36 5.38 -4.74
CA ARG A 137 12.87 6.69 -4.31
C ARG A 137 11.55 6.56 -3.57
N VAL A 138 11.31 7.48 -2.66
CA VAL A 138 10.02 7.60 -1.98
C VAL A 138 9.09 8.40 -2.88
N PHE A 139 7.95 7.82 -3.24
CA PHE A 139 6.90 8.45 -4.03
C PHE A 139 5.61 8.49 -3.23
N CYS A 140 4.70 9.38 -3.61
CA CYS A 140 3.35 9.42 -3.04
C CYS A 140 2.33 9.52 -4.17
N SER A 141 1.44 8.51 -4.26
CA SER A 141 0.35 8.47 -5.26
C SER A 141 -0.72 9.53 -4.99
N GLY A 142 -0.80 10.04 -3.76
CA GLY A 142 -1.74 11.07 -3.34
C GLY A 142 -2.23 10.89 -1.91
N GLY A 143 -3.15 11.75 -1.51
CA GLY A 143 -3.69 11.79 -0.15
C GLY A 143 -3.00 12.82 0.72
N VAL A 144 -3.25 12.74 2.03
CA VAL A 144 -2.79 13.72 3.01
C VAL A 144 -2.18 13.05 4.23
N ILE A 145 -1.32 13.79 4.91
CA ILE A 145 -0.88 13.49 6.27
C ILE A 145 -1.35 14.64 7.16
N VAL A 146 -2.01 14.30 8.26
CA VAL A 146 -2.47 15.26 9.26
C VAL A 146 -1.61 15.09 10.50
N THR A 147 -0.94 16.17 10.90
CA THR A 147 -0.04 16.17 12.06
C THR A 147 -0.51 17.13 13.13
N SER A 148 -0.15 16.88 14.38
CA SER A 148 -0.29 17.87 15.44
C SER A 148 0.67 19.05 15.22
N SER A 149 0.40 20.18 15.83
CA SER A 149 1.21 21.41 15.65
C SER A 149 2.66 21.26 16.12
N ASP A 150 2.91 20.37 17.06
CA ASP A 150 4.25 20.04 17.59
C ASP A 150 4.92 18.91 16.84
N GLY A 151 4.24 18.28 15.85
CA GLY A 151 4.75 17.16 15.06
C GLY A 151 4.87 15.84 15.84
N SER A 152 4.36 15.76 17.08
CA SER A 152 4.49 14.54 17.90
C SER A 152 3.54 13.43 17.49
N ILE A 153 2.38 13.78 16.92
CA ILE A 153 1.39 12.83 16.43
C ILE A 153 1.18 13.05 14.94
N GLU A 154 1.28 11.99 14.18
CA GLU A 154 1.10 11.99 12.74
C GLU A 154 0.04 10.96 12.36
N CYS A 155 -0.98 11.39 11.64
CA CYS A 155 -2.00 10.54 11.06
C CYS A 155 -1.77 10.46 9.55
N THR A 156 -1.16 9.37 9.09
CA THR A 156 -0.93 9.12 7.66
C THR A 156 -2.23 8.66 7.02
N ASN A 157 -2.70 9.42 6.03
CA ASN A 157 -3.88 9.09 5.25
C ASN A 157 -3.58 9.23 3.75
N THR A 158 -2.43 8.71 3.34
CA THR A 158 -2.03 8.63 1.95
C THR A 158 -2.70 7.44 1.25
N LEU A 159 -2.86 7.52 -0.06
CA LEU A 159 -3.43 6.43 -0.85
C LEU A 159 -2.56 5.17 -0.79
N ASP A 160 -1.24 5.37 -0.75
CA ASP A 160 -0.27 4.28 -0.66
C ASP A 160 -0.36 3.54 0.68
N ASP A 161 -0.48 4.27 1.80
CA ASP A 161 -0.66 3.67 3.13
C ASP A 161 -2.00 2.93 3.23
N ARG A 162 -3.07 3.50 2.69
CA ARG A 162 -4.38 2.84 2.65
C ARG A 162 -4.35 1.56 1.84
N LEU A 163 -3.69 1.58 0.67
CA LEU A 163 -3.48 0.37 -0.13
C LEU A 163 -2.66 -0.66 0.64
N ARG A 164 -1.59 -0.23 1.30
CA ARG A 164 -0.74 -1.12 2.11
C ARG A 164 -1.54 -1.78 3.25
N ILE A 165 -2.35 -1.01 3.96
CA ILE A 165 -3.21 -1.54 5.04
C ILE A 165 -4.24 -2.52 4.47
N ALA A 166 -4.91 -2.17 3.38
CA ALA A 166 -5.88 -3.04 2.71
C ALA A 166 -5.22 -4.33 2.21
N TYR A 167 -4.03 -4.23 1.59
CA TYR A 167 -3.26 -5.39 1.14
C TYR A 167 -2.90 -6.32 2.30
N MET A 168 -2.31 -5.78 3.37
CA MET A 168 -1.91 -6.58 4.54
C MET A 168 -3.11 -7.26 5.21
N GLY A 169 -4.23 -6.54 5.34
CA GLY A 169 -5.46 -7.08 5.93
C GLY A 169 -6.10 -8.19 5.11
N ASN A 170 -6.00 -8.11 3.78
CA ASN A 170 -6.60 -9.10 2.87
C ASN A 170 -5.61 -10.18 2.38
N LEU A 171 -4.32 -10.09 2.71
CA LEU A 171 -3.31 -11.02 2.25
C LEU A 171 -3.63 -12.51 2.53
N PRO A 172 -4.16 -12.89 3.72
CA PRO A 172 -4.55 -14.28 3.97
C PRO A 172 -5.68 -14.76 3.04
N ALA A 173 -6.68 -13.89 2.78
CA ALA A 173 -7.78 -14.22 1.88
C ALA A 173 -7.30 -14.33 0.42
N LEU A 174 -6.45 -13.42 -0.03
CA LEU A 174 -5.84 -13.46 -1.36
C LEU A 174 -5.04 -14.74 -1.56
N ARG A 175 -4.22 -15.13 -0.60
CA ARG A 175 -3.47 -16.40 -0.67
C ARG A 175 -4.39 -17.60 -0.72
N GLY A 176 -5.47 -17.61 0.06
CA GLY A 176 -6.45 -18.68 0.05
C GLY A 176 -7.16 -18.87 -1.30
N MET A 177 -7.32 -17.83 -2.11
CA MET A 177 -7.90 -17.92 -3.45
C MET A 177 -7.02 -18.72 -4.43
N PHE A 178 -5.72 -18.81 -4.16
CA PHE A 178 -4.76 -19.58 -4.97
C PHE A 178 -4.46 -20.98 -4.42
N ASP A 179 -5.11 -21.38 -3.31
CA ASP A 179 -4.90 -22.68 -2.65
C ASP A 179 -5.85 -23.79 -3.15
N THR A 180 -6.63 -23.50 -4.21
CA THR A 180 -7.56 -24.46 -4.85
C THR A 180 -6.88 -25.42 -5.78
#